data_abd3f2393b12ee08d120fca59ac1efaf
#
_entry.id   abd3f2393b12ee08d120fca59ac1efaf
#
_cell.length_a   1.000
_cell.length_b   1.000
_cell.length_c   1.000
_cell.angle_alpha   90.00
_cell.angle_beta   90.00
_cell.angle_gamma   90.00
#
_symmetry.space_group_name_H-M   'P 1'
#
loop_
_entity.id
_entity.type
_entity.pdbx_description
1 polymer ?
#
loop_
_entity_poly.entity_id
_entity_poly.type
_entity_poly.pdbx_seq_one_letter_code
_entity_poly.pdbx_strand_id
1 'polypeptide(L)'
;VFNTAMTGYQEILTDPSYAGQIVTLTYPHISNTGINDEDVEAVRVHAAGLVIRDLPVRASNFRARCDLSSYLQQQGVVGIADIDTRKLTRRLREGGAQAGCIVAADALDGRTIERALQRARSYAGMAGQDLAKVVSVGRPYQWKEGSWRLARADGTPGFVAREQHRFHVV
;
A
#
# COMPACT_ATOMS: atom_id res chain seq x y z
N VAL A 1 -11.44 -0.28 0.16
CA VAL A 1 -11.41 -0.57 -1.30
C VAL A 1 -10.84 -1.95 -1.57
N PHE A 2 -10.95 -2.44 -2.79
CA PHE A 2 -10.26 -3.66 -3.23
C PHE A 2 -9.54 -3.44 -4.56
N ASN A 3 -8.48 -4.20 -4.77
CA ASN A 3 -7.73 -4.22 -6.02
C ASN A 3 -7.56 -5.68 -6.47
N THR A 4 -7.72 -5.94 -7.77
CA THR A 4 -7.69 -7.28 -8.36
C THR A 4 -6.39 -7.60 -9.10
N ALA A 5 -5.41 -6.71 -9.05
CA ALA A 5 -4.11 -6.93 -9.65
C ALA A 5 -3.41 -8.16 -9.04
N MET A 6 -2.73 -8.92 -9.87
CA MET A 6 -1.96 -10.10 -9.44
C MET A 6 -0.56 -9.75 -8.94
N THR A 7 -0.06 -8.56 -9.31
CA THR A 7 1.27 -8.03 -9.00
C THR A 7 1.15 -6.56 -8.64
N GLY A 8 2.26 -5.93 -8.24
CA GLY A 8 2.28 -4.50 -7.98
C GLY A 8 1.69 -4.11 -6.62
N TYR A 9 1.74 -4.99 -5.64
CA TYR A 9 1.19 -4.70 -4.30
C TYR A 9 1.98 -3.60 -3.57
N GLN A 10 3.28 -3.46 -3.85
CA GLN A 10 4.10 -2.40 -3.25
C GLN A 10 3.75 -1.04 -3.86
N GLU A 11 3.59 -0.96 -5.17
CA GLU A 11 3.10 0.21 -5.89
C GLU A 11 1.72 0.62 -5.39
N ILE A 12 0.79 -0.34 -5.25
CA ILE A 12 -0.56 -0.09 -4.72
C ILE A 12 -0.51 0.49 -3.30
N LEU A 13 0.35 -0.03 -2.43
CA LEU A 13 0.48 0.48 -1.06
C LEU A 13 1.04 1.90 -1.00
N THR A 14 1.96 2.23 -1.91
CA THR A 14 2.62 3.53 -1.96
C THR A 14 1.91 4.55 -2.86
N ASP A 15 0.92 4.14 -3.64
CA ASP A 15 0.14 5.03 -4.51
C ASP A 15 -0.71 5.99 -3.67
N PRO A 16 -0.51 7.31 -3.81
CA PRO A 16 -1.30 8.34 -3.13
C PRO A 16 -2.81 8.24 -3.36
N SER A 17 -3.26 7.59 -4.44
CA SER A 17 -4.68 7.36 -4.72
C SER A 17 -5.37 6.52 -3.64
N TYR A 18 -4.63 5.75 -2.86
CA TYR A 18 -5.15 4.95 -1.74
C TYR A 18 -5.04 5.64 -0.38
N ALA A 19 -4.72 6.93 -0.34
CA ALA A 19 -4.61 7.67 0.92
C ALA A 19 -5.87 7.54 1.77
N GLY A 20 -5.68 7.18 3.04
CA GLY A 20 -6.77 7.00 4.01
C GLY A 20 -7.65 5.77 3.79
N GLN A 21 -7.33 4.88 2.85
CA GLN A 21 -8.12 3.69 2.54
C GLN A 21 -7.44 2.41 3.01
N ILE A 22 -8.23 1.48 3.56
CA ILE A 22 -7.82 0.10 3.77
C ILE A 22 -7.94 -0.62 2.43
N VAL A 23 -6.85 -1.19 1.95
CA VAL A 23 -6.77 -1.88 0.66
C VAL A 23 -6.89 -3.38 0.85
N THR A 24 -7.84 -4.01 0.17
CA THR A 24 -7.99 -5.47 0.10
C THR A 24 -7.43 -5.95 -1.23
N LEU A 25 -6.42 -6.81 -1.20
CA LEU A 25 -5.87 -7.43 -2.40
C LEU A 25 -6.53 -8.81 -2.59
N THR A 26 -7.10 -9.02 -3.78
CA THR A 26 -7.89 -10.24 -4.05
C THR A 26 -7.04 -11.42 -4.50
N TYR A 27 -5.83 -11.15 -5.00
CA TYR A 27 -4.91 -12.21 -5.39
C TYR A 27 -4.44 -12.99 -4.14
N PRO A 28 -4.44 -14.32 -4.16
CA PRO A 28 -4.17 -15.14 -2.97
C PRO A 28 -2.76 -14.95 -2.41
N HIS A 29 -1.75 -14.91 -3.27
CA HIS A 29 -0.34 -14.91 -2.88
C HIS A 29 0.26 -13.51 -3.00
N ILE A 30 0.13 -12.71 -1.95
CA ILE A 30 0.72 -11.36 -1.86
C ILE A 30 2.05 -11.44 -1.11
N SER A 31 3.04 -10.66 -1.54
CA SER A 31 4.40 -10.61 -0.94
C SER A 31 5.36 -11.73 -1.35
N ASN A 32 4.98 -12.59 -2.28
CA ASN A 32 5.88 -13.65 -2.77
C ASN A 32 7.15 -13.12 -3.46
N THR A 33 7.12 -11.91 -4.00
CA THR A 33 8.28 -11.24 -4.63
C THR A 33 9.07 -10.34 -3.67
N GLY A 34 8.60 -10.17 -2.43
CA GLY A 34 9.22 -9.27 -1.45
C GLY A 34 9.03 -7.79 -1.77
N ILE A 35 9.77 -6.97 -1.07
CA ILE A 35 9.80 -5.51 -1.19
C ILE A 35 11.19 -5.10 -1.72
N ASN A 36 11.23 -4.07 -2.56
CA ASN A 36 12.47 -3.48 -3.07
C ASN A 36 12.37 -1.95 -3.13
N ASP A 37 13.47 -1.28 -3.43
CA ASP A 37 13.56 0.18 -3.39
C ASP A 37 13.01 0.88 -4.64
N GLU A 38 12.70 0.13 -5.69
CA GLU A 38 12.36 0.67 -7.00
C GLU A 38 10.86 0.63 -7.31
N ASP A 39 10.14 -0.36 -6.77
CA ASP A 39 8.72 -0.60 -7.07
C ASP A 39 7.82 0.24 -6.13
N VAL A 40 8.01 1.56 -6.15
CA VAL A 40 7.27 2.52 -5.32
C VAL A 40 6.72 3.67 -6.17
N GLU A 41 5.49 4.09 -5.88
CA GLU A 41 4.86 5.27 -6.47
C GLU A 41 5.15 6.54 -5.64
N ALA A 42 5.46 6.37 -4.36
CA ALA A 42 5.84 7.45 -3.46
C ALA A 42 6.78 6.94 -2.37
N VAL A 43 7.46 7.86 -1.67
CA VAL A 43 8.46 7.57 -0.62
C VAL A 43 7.89 6.90 0.63
N ARG A 44 6.56 6.85 0.77
CA ARG A 44 5.89 6.24 1.92
C ARG A 44 4.66 5.45 1.50
N VAL A 45 4.21 4.56 2.37
CA VAL A 45 2.89 3.93 2.22
C VAL A 45 1.80 4.96 2.46
N HIS A 46 0.85 5.08 1.53
CA HIS A 46 -0.33 5.94 1.63
C HIS A 46 -1.58 5.18 2.07
N ALA A 47 -1.64 3.87 1.81
CA ALA A 47 -2.73 3.03 2.28
C ALA A 47 -2.81 3.05 3.82
N ALA A 48 -4.02 3.17 4.38
CA ALA A 48 -4.25 3.18 5.83
C ALA A 48 -4.18 1.77 6.46
N GLY A 49 -4.20 0.73 5.65
CA GLY A 49 -4.09 -0.66 6.07
C GLY A 49 -4.20 -1.63 4.92
N LEU A 50 -3.79 -2.87 5.15
CA LEU A 50 -3.76 -3.93 4.16
C LEU A 50 -4.56 -5.15 4.62
N VAL A 51 -5.38 -5.70 3.73
CA VAL A 51 -6.10 -6.97 3.92
C VAL A 51 -5.71 -7.94 2.81
N ILE A 52 -5.16 -9.08 3.18
CA ILE A 52 -4.73 -10.12 2.24
C ILE A 52 -5.24 -11.51 2.65
N ARG A 53 -5.20 -12.45 1.72
CA ARG A 53 -5.53 -13.83 2.01
C ARG A 53 -4.33 -14.55 2.64
N ASP A 54 -3.25 -14.66 1.91
CA ASP A 54 -2.07 -15.40 2.34
C ASP A 54 -0.86 -14.47 2.44
N LEU A 55 -0.09 -14.62 3.51
CA LEU A 55 1.22 -14.02 3.66
C LEU A 55 2.26 -15.14 3.50
N PRO A 56 3.04 -15.15 2.41
CA PRO A 56 4.07 -16.16 2.19
C PRO A 56 5.14 -16.15 3.30
N VAL A 57 5.59 -17.35 3.68
CA VAL A 57 6.67 -17.53 4.68
C VAL A 57 7.99 -16.93 4.20
N ARG A 58 8.21 -16.93 2.88
CA ARG A 58 9.43 -16.39 2.26
C ARG A 58 9.09 -15.60 1.00
N ALA A 59 9.73 -14.46 0.85
CA ALA A 59 9.88 -13.80 -0.43
C ALA A 59 10.94 -14.52 -1.27
N SER A 60 10.66 -14.72 -2.57
CA SER A 60 11.57 -15.41 -3.49
C SER A 60 11.72 -14.61 -4.78
N ASN A 61 12.55 -13.56 -4.70
CA ASN A 61 12.91 -12.73 -5.85
C ASN A 61 14.29 -12.12 -5.63
N PHE A 62 15.11 -12.10 -6.68
CA PHE A 62 16.47 -11.55 -6.60
C PHE A 62 16.51 -10.04 -6.28
N ARG A 63 15.42 -9.30 -6.50
CA ARG A 63 15.28 -7.87 -6.17
C ARG A 63 14.80 -7.64 -4.73
N ALA A 64 14.35 -8.67 -4.03
CA ALA A 64 13.81 -8.53 -2.68
C ALA A 64 14.88 -8.02 -1.69
N ARG A 65 14.57 -6.96 -0.96
CA ARG A 65 15.37 -6.38 0.14
C ARG A 65 14.84 -6.82 1.50
N CYS A 66 13.51 -6.86 1.65
CA CYS A 66 12.85 -7.32 2.86
C CYS A 66 11.49 -7.97 2.53
N ASP A 67 10.89 -8.57 3.53
CA ASP A 67 9.53 -9.08 3.46
C ASP A 67 8.49 -7.97 3.73
N LEU A 68 7.22 -8.26 3.38
CA LEU A 68 6.12 -7.32 3.52
C LEU A 68 5.82 -6.94 4.98
N SER A 69 5.95 -7.90 5.91
CA SER A 69 5.67 -7.63 7.33
C SER A 69 6.65 -6.62 7.91
N SER A 70 7.93 -6.81 7.66
CA SER A 70 8.99 -5.89 8.05
C SER A 70 8.79 -4.50 7.44
N TYR A 71 8.41 -4.44 6.17
CA TYR A 71 8.12 -3.19 5.48
C TYR A 71 6.93 -2.45 6.10
N LEU A 72 5.80 -3.12 6.30
CA LEU A 72 4.62 -2.52 6.91
C LEU A 72 4.91 -2.01 8.33
N GLN A 73 5.70 -2.76 9.11
CA GLN A 73 6.16 -2.36 10.44
C GLN A 73 6.98 -1.07 10.40
N GLN A 74 7.95 -0.98 9.48
CA GLN A 74 8.78 0.23 9.28
C GLN A 74 7.93 1.44 8.87
N GLN A 75 6.89 1.21 8.08
CA GLN A 75 5.96 2.26 7.63
C GLN A 75 4.85 2.59 8.66
N GLY A 76 4.74 1.84 9.76
CA GLY A 76 3.70 2.03 10.78
C GLY A 76 2.29 1.70 10.27
N VAL A 77 2.17 0.79 9.31
CA VAL A 77 0.90 0.40 8.68
C VAL A 77 0.48 -0.99 9.15
N VAL A 78 -0.78 -1.14 9.55
CA VAL A 78 -1.32 -2.41 10.01
C VAL A 78 -1.82 -3.25 8.83
N GLY A 79 -1.38 -4.51 8.77
CA GLY A 79 -1.88 -5.50 7.83
C GLY A 79 -2.59 -6.65 8.54
N ILE A 80 -3.52 -7.29 7.86
CA ILE A 80 -4.17 -8.52 8.32
C ILE A 80 -4.17 -9.56 7.18
N ALA A 81 -3.73 -10.76 7.49
CA ALA A 81 -3.75 -11.92 6.59
C ALA A 81 -4.78 -12.96 7.04
N ASP A 82 -4.90 -14.03 6.29
CA ASP A 82 -5.83 -15.14 6.51
C ASP A 82 -7.31 -14.73 6.45
N ILE A 83 -7.61 -13.77 5.59
CA ILE A 83 -8.96 -13.28 5.36
C ILE A 83 -9.50 -13.83 4.04
N ASP A 84 -10.78 -14.24 4.01
CA ASP A 84 -11.50 -14.53 2.75
C ASP A 84 -11.73 -13.23 1.97
N THR A 85 -10.68 -12.79 1.26
CA THR A 85 -10.70 -11.56 0.48
C THR A 85 -11.71 -11.61 -0.67
N ARG A 86 -12.01 -12.80 -1.21
CA ARG A 86 -13.05 -12.97 -2.23
C ARG A 86 -14.44 -12.65 -1.68
N LYS A 87 -14.77 -13.18 -0.50
CA LYS A 87 -16.05 -12.89 0.17
C LYS A 87 -16.14 -11.42 0.56
N LEU A 88 -15.06 -10.84 1.09
CA LEU A 88 -15.00 -9.43 1.43
C LEU A 88 -15.22 -8.55 0.19
N THR A 89 -14.53 -8.83 -0.92
CA THR A 89 -14.69 -8.10 -2.19
C THR A 89 -16.12 -8.15 -2.71
N ARG A 90 -16.78 -9.32 -2.65
CA ARG A 90 -18.20 -9.44 -3.05
C ARG A 90 -19.08 -8.54 -2.21
N ARG A 91 -18.88 -8.51 -0.87
CA ARG A 91 -19.62 -7.62 0.03
C ARG A 91 -19.39 -6.14 -0.28
N LEU A 92 -18.15 -5.75 -0.56
CA LEU A 92 -17.82 -4.36 -0.94
C LEU A 92 -18.45 -3.98 -2.29
N ARG A 93 -18.54 -4.91 -3.23
CA ARG A 93 -19.17 -4.68 -4.53
C ARG A 93 -20.67 -4.51 -4.42
N GLU A 94 -21.33 -5.30 -3.58
CA GLU A 94 -22.79 -5.29 -3.40
C GLU A 94 -23.24 -4.14 -2.48
N GLY A 95 -22.48 -3.87 -1.41
CA GLY A 95 -22.82 -2.90 -0.37
C GLY A 95 -22.19 -1.52 -0.55
N GLY A 96 -21.34 -1.34 -1.58
CA GLY A 96 -20.57 -0.10 -1.76
C GLY A 96 -19.39 0.05 -0.79
N ALA A 97 -18.83 1.24 -0.74
CA ALA A 97 -17.72 1.56 0.17
C ALA A 97 -18.16 1.43 1.63
N GLN A 98 -17.36 0.72 2.42
CA GLN A 98 -17.59 0.49 3.84
C GLN A 98 -16.50 1.13 4.66
N ALA A 99 -16.84 1.73 5.79
CA ALA A 99 -15.88 2.11 6.80
C ALA A 99 -15.37 0.85 7.53
N GLY A 100 -14.10 0.84 7.88
CA GLY A 100 -13.47 -0.29 8.57
C GLY A 100 -12.35 0.16 9.50
N CYS A 101 -12.00 -0.71 10.46
CA CYS A 101 -10.86 -0.50 11.34
C CYS A 101 -10.09 -1.82 11.44
N ILE A 102 -8.77 -1.76 11.26
CA ILE A 102 -7.85 -2.86 11.57
C ILE A 102 -7.13 -2.52 12.86
N VAL A 103 -7.05 -3.49 13.75
CA VAL A 103 -6.37 -3.35 15.05
C VAL A 103 -5.33 -4.44 15.19
N ALA A 104 -4.12 -4.05 15.59
CA ALA A 104 -3.08 -4.94 16.09
C ALA A 104 -3.01 -4.75 17.62
N ALA A 105 -3.12 -5.83 18.38
CA ALA A 105 -3.02 -5.85 19.82
C ALA A 105 -2.51 -7.22 20.31
N ASP A 106 -1.82 -7.25 21.45
CA ASP A 106 -1.33 -8.49 22.06
C ASP A 106 -2.47 -9.42 22.48
N ALA A 107 -3.62 -8.83 22.85
CA ALA A 107 -4.83 -9.57 23.15
C ALA A 107 -6.06 -8.83 22.58
N LEU A 108 -6.96 -9.57 21.94
CA LEU A 108 -8.24 -9.07 21.46
C LEU A 108 -9.31 -9.31 22.54
N ASP A 109 -9.42 -8.36 23.46
CA ASP A 109 -10.52 -8.34 24.44
C ASP A 109 -11.77 -7.64 23.88
N GLY A 110 -12.90 -7.77 24.60
CA GLY A 110 -14.15 -7.14 24.21
C GLY A 110 -14.08 -5.62 24.10
N ARG A 111 -13.24 -4.96 24.90
CA ARG A 111 -13.04 -3.50 24.87
C ARG A 111 -12.30 -3.06 23.61
N THR A 112 -11.30 -3.83 23.19
CA THR A 112 -10.54 -3.57 21.96
C THR A 112 -11.44 -3.70 20.73
N ILE A 113 -12.27 -4.74 20.71
CA ILE A 113 -13.23 -4.97 19.62
C ILE A 113 -14.27 -3.83 19.57
N GLU A 114 -14.83 -3.45 20.71
CA GLU A 114 -15.84 -2.35 20.77
C GLU A 114 -15.24 -1.01 20.31
N ARG A 115 -14.02 -0.68 20.73
CA ARG A 115 -13.31 0.52 20.26
C ARG A 115 -13.06 0.49 18.75
N ALA A 116 -12.70 -0.66 18.19
CA ALA A 116 -12.52 -0.80 16.75
C ALA A 116 -13.82 -0.59 15.98
N LEU A 117 -14.92 -1.18 16.47
CA LEU A 117 -16.27 -0.97 15.90
C LEU A 117 -16.69 0.48 16.00
N GLN A 118 -16.49 1.13 17.12
CA GLN A 118 -16.81 2.54 17.30
C GLN A 118 -16.01 3.43 16.35
N ARG A 119 -14.71 3.18 16.18
CA ARG A 119 -13.89 3.90 15.20
C ARG A 119 -14.38 3.71 13.77
N ALA A 120 -14.72 2.49 13.38
CA ALA A 120 -15.26 2.22 12.06
C ALA A 120 -16.61 2.96 11.84
N ARG A 121 -17.52 2.93 12.84
CA ARG A 121 -18.84 3.58 12.77
C ARG A 121 -18.75 5.11 12.78
N SER A 122 -17.79 5.68 13.48
CA SER A 122 -17.60 7.14 13.58
C SER A 122 -16.81 7.74 12.42
N TYR A 123 -16.29 6.92 11.50
CA TYR A 123 -15.56 7.42 10.35
C TYR A 123 -16.51 8.16 9.39
N ALA A 124 -16.26 9.45 9.21
CA ALA A 124 -17.14 10.32 8.41
C ALA A 124 -17.09 10.03 6.89
N GLY A 125 -16.24 9.11 6.46
CA GLY A 125 -16.01 8.82 5.03
C GLY A 125 -15.03 9.78 4.40
N MET A 126 -14.83 9.64 3.09
CA MET A 126 -13.89 10.47 2.33
C MET A 126 -14.54 11.70 1.70
N ALA A 127 -15.88 11.75 1.66
CA ALA A 127 -16.61 12.87 1.11
C ALA A 127 -16.33 14.15 1.92
N GLY A 128 -16.00 15.23 1.23
CA GLY A 128 -15.66 16.53 1.86
C GLY A 128 -14.23 16.62 2.40
N GLN A 129 -13.42 15.58 2.31
CA GLN A 129 -12.00 15.66 2.64
C GLN A 129 -11.21 16.22 1.45
N ASP A 130 -10.31 17.18 1.71
CA ASP A 130 -9.36 17.70 0.70
C ASP A 130 -8.12 16.79 0.65
N LEU A 131 -8.29 15.61 0.06
CA LEU A 131 -7.21 14.63 -0.06
C LEU A 131 -6.11 15.10 -1.01
N ALA A 132 -6.42 15.97 -1.95
CA ALA A 132 -5.43 16.54 -2.85
C ALA A 132 -4.31 17.25 -2.06
N LYS A 133 -4.66 18.03 -1.03
CA LYS A 133 -3.66 18.64 -0.14
C LYS A 133 -2.84 17.63 0.65
N VAL A 134 -3.44 16.51 1.02
CA VAL A 134 -2.75 15.46 1.81
C VAL A 134 -1.69 14.74 0.99
N VAL A 135 -1.93 14.56 -0.30
CA VAL A 135 -1.05 13.78 -1.18
C VAL A 135 -0.15 14.63 -2.07
N SER A 136 -0.45 15.92 -2.22
CA SER A 136 0.39 16.84 -3.00
C SER A 136 1.74 17.07 -2.31
N VAL A 137 2.75 17.30 -3.13
CA VAL A 137 4.10 17.63 -2.63
C VAL A 137 4.07 18.98 -1.90
N GLY A 138 4.72 19.05 -0.74
CA GLY A 138 4.75 20.26 0.09
C GLY A 138 5.69 21.36 -0.42
N ARG A 139 6.55 21.06 -1.38
CA ARG A 139 7.53 22.01 -1.97
C ARG A 139 7.96 21.54 -3.35
N PRO A 140 8.36 22.46 -4.25
CA PRO A 140 8.94 22.11 -5.54
C PRO A 140 10.18 21.21 -5.39
N TYR A 141 10.36 20.30 -6.32
CA TYR A 141 11.55 19.45 -6.40
C TYR A 141 11.95 19.21 -7.86
N GLN A 142 13.19 18.76 -8.05
CA GLN A 142 13.71 18.43 -9.37
C GLN A 142 13.59 16.92 -9.59
N TRP A 143 12.82 16.53 -10.59
CA TRP A 143 12.79 15.14 -11.02
C TRP A 143 14.04 14.83 -11.86
N LYS A 144 14.87 13.91 -11.39
CA LYS A 144 16.14 13.52 -12.02
C LYS A 144 16.15 12.10 -12.56
N GLU A 145 15.05 11.38 -12.45
CA GLU A 145 14.97 9.98 -12.85
C GLU A 145 14.43 9.86 -14.28
N GLY A 146 15.07 8.99 -15.06
CA GLY A 146 14.61 8.56 -16.36
C GLY A 146 13.70 7.34 -16.27
N SER A 147 13.40 6.74 -17.41
CA SER A 147 12.62 5.50 -17.45
C SER A 147 13.37 4.35 -16.78
N TRP A 148 12.64 3.55 -16.02
CA TRP A 148 13.19 2.36 -15.40
C TRP A 148 13.67 1.35 -16.46
N ARG A 149 14.76 0.68 -16.16
CA ARG A 149 15.28 -0.45 -16.95
C ARG A 149 15.70 -1.54 -15.98
N LEU A 150 15.54 -2.80 -16.39
CA LEU A 150 16.04 -3.91 -15.60
C LEU A 150 17.55 -3.71 -15.33
N ALA A 151 17.93 -3.72 -14.07
CA ALA A 151 19.32 -3.55 -13.68
C ALA A 151 20.21 -4.54 -14.43
N ARG A 152 21.31 -4.06 -15.00
CA ARG A 152 22.30 -4.90 -15.66
C ARG A 152 23.08 -5.70 -14.61
N ALA A 153 23.79 -6.72 -15.06
CA ALA A 153 24.67 -7.53 -14.22
C ALA A 153 25.78 -6.70 -13.50
N ASP A 154 26.04 -5.47 -13.95
CA ASP A 154 26.98 -4.52 -13.37
C ASP A 154 26.42 -3.71 -12.18
N GLY A 155 25.18 -3.97 -11.76
CA GLY A 155 24.54 -3.28 -10.63
C GLY A 155 24.06 -1.86 -10.94
N THR A 156 23.98 -1.46 -12.23
CA THR A 156 23.41 -0.15 -12.61
C THR A 156 21.96 -0.05 -12.10
N PRO A 157 21.59 1.04 -11.38
CA PRO A 157 20.23 1.20 -10.84
C PRO A 157 19.18 1.21 -11.94
N GLY A 158 17.99 0.71 -11.62
CA GLY A 158 16.86 0.58 -12.55
C GLY A 158 16.43 1.91 -13.18
N PHE A 159 16.56 3.03 -12.47
CA PHE A 159 16.32 4.38 -12.99
C PHE A 159 17.63 5.04 -13.42
N VAL A 160 17.70 5.45 -14.68
CA VAL A 160 18.86 6.17 -15.20
C VAL A 160 18.74 7.65 -14.85
N ALA A 161 19.73 8.19 -14.14
CA ALA A 161 19.76 9.62 -13.82
C ALA A 161 19.79 10.49 -15.10
N ARG A 162 19.04 11.59 -15.08
CA ARG A 162 19.05 12.61 -16.15
C ARG A 162 19.62 13.91 -15.63
N GLU A 163 20.62 14.44 -16.31
CA GLU A 163 21.28 15.70 -15.98
C GLU A 163 20.56 16.92 -16.57
N GLN A 164 19.81 16.74 -17.67
CA GLN A 164 19.16 17.83 -18.38
C GLN A 164 17.65 17.86 -18.11
N HIS A 165 17.16 19.01 -17.66
CA HIS A 165 15.73 19.27 -17.54
C HIS A 165 15.10 19.42 -18.93
N ARG A 166 13.99 18.72 -19.16
CA ARG A 166 13.21 18.83 -20.41
C ARG A 166 11.93 19.62 -20.22
N PHE A 167 11.36 19.58 -19.03
CA PHE A 167 10.03 20.15 -18.78
C PHE A 167 10.02 20.85 -17.42
N HIS A 168 9.21 21.88 -17.35
CA HIS A 168 8.78 22.52 -16.11
C HIS A 168 7.29 22.23 -15.94
N VAL A 169 6.91 21.58 -14.87
CA VAL A 169 5.52 21.26 -14.54
C VAL A 169 5.14 22.03 -13.28
N VAL A 170 3.99 22.70 -13.33
CA VAL A 170 3.43 23.50 -12.25
C VAL A 170 2.15 22.87 -11.76
#